data_f8689af8a853825752eef96b71b8a185
#
_entry.id   f8689af8a853825752eef96b71b8a185
#
_cell.length_a   1.000
_cell.length_b   1.000
_cell.length_c   1.000
_cell.angle_alpha   90.00
_cell.angle_beta   90.00
_cell.angle_gamma   90.00
#
_symmetry.space_group_name_H-M   'P 1'
#
loop_
_entity.id
_entity.type
_entity.pdbx_description
1 polymer ?
#
loop_
_entity_poly.entity_id
_entity_poly.type
_entity_poly.pdbx_seq_one_letter_code
_entity_poly.pdbx_strand_id
1 'polypeptide(L)'
;MVPTSRGRRAFTLVELLVVIAIIGILMAILLPAVQAAREAARRSQCTNGLKQLGLANHNYHSTHGALPFRRGGTCCYPGANNGGRLSAFVALMPYYEQGVLYDHIRAGDVANGISPGGPYAWASWHVWDTAPAILSCPSDAARVGRMHNYAFCIGDGTTGLNPGYSEGNRGVFGQATRFSSISDGLSNTIMMSERIRAGWNDDAIQPRVALSQEVEVVLGIANGIAGVDMQPNLCLLATNGRYYRPGVVVKALWGHCYTDGQAERTGFTTVLPPNAPACSTGNEPSADNNDG
;
A
#
# COMPACT_ATOMS: atom_id res chain seq x y z
N MET A 1 -17.17 -74.60 -23.48
CA MET A 1 -17.01 -73.41 -22.55
C MET A 1 -18.07 -72.41 -22.90
N VAL A 2 -19.08 -72.21 -22.06
CA VAL A 2 -20.15 -71.23 -22.26
C VAL A 2 -19.70 -69.94 -21.61
N PRO A 3 -19.66 -68.79 -22.31
CA PRO A 3 -19.31 -67.55 -21.68
C PRO A 3 -20.42 -67.08 -20.74
N THR A 4 -20.13 -66.96 -19.47
CA THR A 4 -21.03 -66.35 -18.46
C THR A 4 -21.22 -64.88 -18.75
N SER A 5 -22.40 -64.54 -19.26
CA SER A 5 -22.83 -63.10 -19.40
C SER A 5 -22.93 -62.50 -18.03
N ARG A 6 -21.99 -61.56 -17.69
CA ARG A 6 -22.12 -60.66 -16.53
C ARG A 6 -23.28 -59.72 -16.81
N GLY A 7 -24.41 -59.92 -16.12
CA GLY A 7 -25.54 -59.02 -16.18
C GLY A 7 -25.08 -57.55 -15.81
N ARG A 8 -25.21 -56.62 -16.74
CA ARG A 8 -25.05 -55.16 -16.48
C ARG A 8 -26.21 -54.74 -15.58
N ARG A 9 -25.91 -54.32 -14.37
CA ARG A 9 -26.92 -53.69 -13.49
C ARG A 9 -27.31 -52.37 -14.13
N ALA A 10 -28.57 -52.20 -14.50
CA ALA A 10 -29.12 -50.96 -14.98
C ALA A 10 -29.33 -50.02 -13.78
N PHE A 11 -28.87 -48.77 -13.90
CA PHE A 11 -29.03 -47.75 -12.88
C PHE A 11 -30.42 -47.12 -12.99
N THR A 12 -31.13 -47.01 -11.87
CA THR A 12 -32.47 -46.39 -11.87
C THR A 12 -32.38 -44.87 -11.86
N LEU A 13 -33.38 -44.22 -12.45
CA LEU A 13 -33.47 -42.74 -12.48
C LEU A 13 -33.50 -42.14 -11.06
N VAL A 14 -34.15 -42.87 -10.13
CA VAL A 14 -34.25 -42.48 -8.71
C VAL A 14 -32.87 -42.50 -8.02
N GLU A 15 -32.07 -43.56 -8.25
CA GLU A 15 -30.73 -43.63 -7.67
C GLU A 15 -29.84 -42.48 -8.16
N LEU A 16 -29.93 -42.09 -9.44
CA LEU A 16 -29.21 -40.96 -9.97
C LEU A 16 -29.69 -39.62 -9.33
N LEU A 17 -31.02 -39.44 -9.21
CA LEU A 17 -31.61 -38.22 -8.66
C LEU A 17 -31.25 -38.03 -7.20
N VAL A 18 -31.25 -39.07 -6.38
CA VAL A 18 -30.83 -38.99 -4.97
C VAL A 18 -29.36 -38.62 -4.84
N VAL A 19 -28.49 -39.17 -5.67
CA VAL A 19 -27.05 -38.85 -5.64
C VAL A 19 -26.80 -37.39 -5.98
N ILE A 20 -27.41 -36.86 -7.06
CA ILE A 20 -27.22 -35.45 -7.41
C ILE A 20 -27.82 -34.50 -6.36
N ALA A 21 -28.93 -34.90 -5.71
CA ALA A 21 -29.51 -34.12 -4.63
C ALA A 21 -28.56 -34.02 -3.41
N ILE A 22 -27.95 -35.16 -3.02
CA ILE A 22 -26.98 -35.17 -1.91
C ILE A 22 -25.75 -34.33 -2.25
N ILE A 23 -25.19 -34.49 -3.46
CA ILE A 23 -24.06 -33.71 -3.93
C ILE A 23 -24.41 -32.21 -3.93
N GLY A 24 -25.62 -31.87 -4.42
CA GLY A 24 -26.09 -30.46 -4.42
C GLY A 24 -26.16 -29.88 -3.03
N ILE A 25 -26.69 -30.58 -2.06
CA ILE A 25 -26.75 -30.12 -0.66
C ILE A 25 -25.36 -29.98 -0.07
N LEU A 26 -24.47 -30.94 -0.28
CA LEU A 26 -23.09 -30.87 0.22
C LEU A 26 -22.34 -29.66 -0.39
N MET A 27 -22.46 -29.46 -1.70
CA MET A 27 -21.83 -28.33 -2.39
C MET A 27 -22.40 -26.97 -1.93
N ALA A 28 -23.70 -26.89 -1.68
CA ALA A 28 -24.34 -25.66 -1.18
C ALA A 28 -23.82 -25.23 0.20
N ILE A 29 -23.43 -26.17 1.05
CA ILE A 29 -22.84 -25.89 2.36
C ILE A 29 -21.33 -25.64 2.27
N LEU A 30 -20.62 -26.41 1.44
CA LEU A 30 -19.17 -26.34 1.35
C LEU A 30 -18.68 -25.05 0.65
N LEU A 31 -19.38 -24.58 -0.39
CA LEU A 31 -18.93 -23.45 -1.18
C LEU A 31 -18.77 -22.15 -0.35
N PRO A 32 -19.77 -21.73 0.46
CA PRO A 32 -19.62 -20.57 1.33
C PRO A 32 -18.52 -20.75 2.39
N ALA A 33 -18.41 -21.94 2.96
CA ALA A 33 -17.41 -22.24 3.99
C ALA A 33 -15.98 -22.15 3.44
N VAL A 34 -15.73 -22.68 2.24
CA VAL A 34 -14.42 -22.60 1.57
C VAL A 34 -14.06 -21.15 1.22
N GLN A 35 -15.02 -20.34 0.77
CA GLN A 35 -14.78 -18.93 0.47
C GLN A 35 -14.44 -18.15 1.74
N ALA A 36 -15.16 -18.35 2.82
CA ALA A 36 -14.87 -17.73 4.11
C ALA A 36 -13.49 -18.13 4.65
N ALA A 37 -13.13 -19.43 4.56
CA ALA A 37 -11.81 -19.91 4.97
C ALA A 37 -10.67 -19.28 4.13
N ARG A 38 -10.85 -19.17 2.81
CA ARG A 38 -9.87 -18.51 1.93
C ARG A 38 -9.67 -17.05 2.28
N GLU A 39 -10.76 -16.33 2.56
CA GLU A 39 -10.65 -14.91 2.95
C GLU A 39 -9.99 -14.75 4.31
N ALA A 40 -10.31 -15.60 5.29
CA ALA A 40 -9.62 -15.61 6.58
C ALA A 40 -8.11 -15.87 6.42
N ALA A 41 -7.73 -16.80 5.54
CA ALA A 41 -6.32 -17.07 5.22
C ALA A 41 -5.63 -15.85 4.59
N ARG A 42 -6.27 -15.16 3.64
CA ARG A 42 -5.74 -13.93 3.04
C ARG A 42 -5.52 -12.84 4.09
N ARG A 43 -6.51 -12.57 4.94
CA ARG A 43 -6.37 -11.59 6.06
C ARG A 43 -5.24 -11.95 7.01
N SER A 44 -5.05 -13.22 7.31
CA SER A 44 -3.91 -13.66 8.11
C SER A 44 -2.57 -13.36 7.44
N GLN A 45 -2.47 -13.53 6.12
CA GLN A 45 -1.27 -13.17 5.36
C GLN A 45 -1.01 -11.65 5.40
N CYS A 46 -2.04 -10.80 5.25
CA CYS A 46 -1.88 -9.34 5.35
C CYS A 46 -1.36 -8.94 6.74
N THR A 47 -1.95 -9.48 7.81
CA THR A 47 -1.48 -9.24 9.19
C THR A 47 -0.06 -9.73 9.40
N ASN A 48 0.33 -10.87 8.82
CA ASN A 48 1.70 -11.37 8.90
C ASN A 48 2.69 -10.47 8.16
N GLY A 49 2.32 -9.90 7.01
CA GLY A 49 3.12 -8.89 6.32
C GLY A 49 3.40 -7.68 7.22
N LEU A 50 2.36 -7.16 7.89
CA LEU A 50 2.52 -6.04 8.81
C LEU A 50 3.42 -6.39 10.01
N LYS A 51 3.30 -7.61 10.56
CA LYS A 51 4.19 -8.09 11.64
C LYS A 51 5.65 -8.21 11.19
N GLN A 52 5.91 -8.73 9.99
CA GLN A 52 7.26 -8.84 9.44
C GLN A 52 7.88 -7.46 9.19
N LEU A 53 7.10 -6.50 8.68
CA LEU A 53 7.55 -5.11 8.53
C LEU A 53 7.83 -4.46 9.89
N GLY A 54 7.01 -4.75 10.91
CA GLY A 54 7.26 -4.33 12.29
C GLY A 54 8.59 -4.88 12.81
N LEU A 55 8.84 -6.18 12.62
CA LEU A 55 10.11 -6.82 13.01
C LEU A 55 11.29 -6.22 12.24
N ALA A 56 11.15 -5.97 10.94
CA ALA A 56 12.17 -5.31 10.13
C ALA A 56 12.54 -3.92 10.68
N ASN A 57 11.56 -3.13 11.13
CA ASN A 57 11.80 -1.84 11.78
C ASN A 57 12.58 -2.00 13.11
N HIS A 58 12.25 -3.00 13.94
CA HIS A 58 13.00 -3.29 15.16
C HIS A 58 14.44 -3.68 14.85
N ASN A 59 14.67 -4.54 13.87
CA ASN A 59 16.00 -4.97 13.46
C ASN A 59 16.82 -3.81 12.88
N TYR A 60 16.19 -2.96 12.06
CA TYR A 60 16.81 -1.74 11.56
C TYR A 60 17.22 -0.83 12.71
N HIS A 61 16.33 -0.56 13.67
CA HIS A 61 16.62 0.27 14.83
C HIS A 61 17.76 -0.32 15.68
N SER A 62 17.81 -1.64 15.86
CA SER A 62 18.88 -2.31 16.61
C SER A 62 20.25 -2.12 15.95
N THR A 63 20.28 -2.01 14.63
CA THR A 63 21.53 -1.84 13.86
C THR A 63 21.96 -0.38 13.76
N HIS A 64 20.99 0.53 13.57
CA HIS A 64 21.26 1.95 13.24
C HIS A 64 21.00 2.90 14.41
N GLY A 65 20.40 2.44 15.51
CA GLY A 65 20.07 3.24 16.69
C GLY A 65 18.88 4.19 16.49
N ALA A 66 18.22 4.15 15.32
CA ALA A 66 17.04 4.94 14.98
C ALA A 66 16.18 4.21 13.95
N LEU A 67 14.91 4.57 13.82
CA LEU A 67 14.04 4.08 12.75
C LEU A 67 14.45 4.69 11.39
N PRO A 68 14.14 4.03 10.27
CA PRO A 68 14.43 4.60 8.96
C PRO A 68 13.61 5.87 8.72
N PHE A 69 14.18 6.78 7.96
CA PHE A 69 13.41 7.91 7.43
C PHE A 69 12.35 7.37 6.45
N ARG A 70 11.12 7.84 6.55
CA ARG A 70 10.08 7.52 5.56
C ARG A 70 10.51 7.89 4.14
N ARG A 71 11.20 9.02 4.01
CA ARG A 71 11.71 9.58 2.77
C ARG A 71 13.20 9.90 2.92
N GLY A 72 14.01 9.43 1.99
CA GLY A 72 15.47 9.63 2.01
C GLY A 72 16.08 9.35 0.65
N GLY A 73 17.34 8.96 0.62
CA GLY A 73 18.05 8.58 -0.59
C GLY A 73 19.03 9.63 -1.10
N THR A 74 19.30 9.62 -2.41
CA THR A 74 20.27 10.51 -3.05
C THR A 74 19.60 11.73 -3.66
N CYS A 75 20.07 12.91 -3.29
CA CYS A 75 19.60 14.18 -3.84
C CYS A 75 20.76 14.88 -4.57
N CYS A 76 20.40 15.70 -5.56
CA CYS A 76 21.27 16.75 -6.10
C CYS A 76 22.54 16.30 -6.83
N TYR A 77 22.63 15.03 -7.22
CA TYR A 77 23.70 14.53 -8.07
C TYR A 77 23.36 14.74 -9.56
N PRO A 78 24.37 15.02 -10.40
CA PRO A 78 24.18 14.96 -11.85
C PRO A 78 23.79 13.53 -12.27
N GLY A 79 22.75 13.41 -13.10
CA GLY A 79 22.27 12.12 -13.58
C GLY A 79 20.92 11.70 -12.99
N ALA A 80 20.45 10.52 -13.38
CA ALA A 80 19.18 9.97 -12.92
C ALA A 80 19.29 9.46 -11.48
N ASN A 81 18.90 10.28 -10.52
CA ASN A 81 18.87 9.99 -9.08
C ASN A 81 17.42 9.97 -8.58
N ASN A 82 17.20 9.58 -7.31
CA ASN A 82 15.87 9.48 -6.73
C ASN A 82 15.33 10.79 -6.13
N GLY A 83 16.07 11.89 -6.20
CA GLY A 83 15.66 13.20 -5.70
C GLY A 83 15.42 13.27 -4.19
N GLY A 84 16.04 12.38 -3.42
CA GLY A 84 15.80 12.27 -1.98
C GLY A 84 14.40 11.72 -1.64
N ARG A 85 13.78 10.95 -2.55
CA ARG A 85 12.41 10.43 -2.40
C ARG A 85 12.33 8.93 -2.11
N LEU A 86 13.46 8.27 -1.90
CA LEU A 86 13.50 6.84 -1.64
C LEU A 86 12.77 6.50 -0.34
N SER A 87 11.83 5.56 -0.39
CA SER A 87 11.00 5.20 0.76
C SER A 87 11.72 4.37 1.80
N ALA A 88 11.22 4.38 3.03
CA ALA A 88 11.69 3.51 4.10
C ALA A 88 11.54 2.01 3.77
N PHE A 89 10.61 1.62 2.90
CA PHE A 89 10.52 0.22 2.46
C PHE A 89 11.83 -0.27 1.85
N VAL A 90 12.53 0.59 1.09
CA VAL A 90 13.83 0.24 0.51
C VAL A 90 14.90 0.11 1.58
N ALA A 91 14.95 1.01 2.56
CA ALA A 91 15.89 0.93 3.68
C ALA A 91 15.68 -0.33 4.54
N LEU A 92 14.46 -0.83 4.61
CA LEU A 92 14.08 -2.03 5.37
C LEU A 92 14.32 -3.34 4.61
N MET A 93 14.60 -3.32 3.31
CA MET A 93 14.76 -4.53 2.47
C MET A 93 15.71 -5.58 3.04
N PRO A 94 16.90 -5.24 3.58
CA PRO A 94 17.80 -6.21 4.17
C PRO A 94 17.19 -6.96 5.36
N TYR A 95 16.19 -6.37 6.02
CA TYR A 95 15.57 -6.88 7.25
C TYR A 95 14.28 -7.68 7.02
N TYR A 96 13.80 -7.73 5.75
CA TYR A 96 12.70 -8.60 5.34
C TYR A 96 13.06 -9.44 4.10
N GLU A 97 14.29 -9.95 4.08
CA GLU A 97 14.80 -10.94 3.12
C GLU A 97 14.91 -10.46 1.66
N GLN A 98 14.99 -9.16 1.44
CA GLN A 98 15.15 -8.56 0.11
C GLN A 98 16.56 -7.95 -0.10
N GLY A 99 17.58 -8.55 0.50
CA GLY A 99 18.95 -8.04 0.46
C GLY A 99 19.52 -7.94 -0.98
N VAL A 100 19.23 -8.90 -1.85
CA VAL A 100 19.68 -8.88 -3.26
C VAL A 100 19.07 -7.68 -4.01
N LEU A 101 17.78 -7.43 -3.83
CA LEU A 101 17.11 -6.29 -4.45
C LEU A 101 17.66 -4.97 -3.89
N TYR A 102 17.90 -4.91 -2.58
CA TYR A 102 18.55 -3.76 -1.94
C TYR A 102 19.92 -3.46 -2.52
N ASP A 103 20.76 -4.49 -2.72
CA ASP A 103 22.10 -4.32 -3.28
C ASP A 103 22.05 -3.84 -4.73
N HIS A 104 21.10 -4.30 -5.55
CA HIS A 104 20.87 -3.76 -6.88
C HIS A 104 20.49 -2.29 -6.84
N ILE A 105 19.57 -1.89 -5.95
CA ILE A 105 19.17 -0.50 -5.80
C ILE A 105 20.36 0.36 -5.35
N ARG A 106 21.11 -0.13 -4.37
CA ARG A 106 22.28 0.56 -3.83
C ARG A 106 23.38 0.74 -4.87
N ALA A 107 23.60 -0.24 -5.72
CA ALA A 107 24.59 -0.16 -6.80
C ALA A 107 24.15 0.80 -7.91
N GLY A 108 22.86 0.91 -8.21
CA GLY A 108 22.34 1.57 -9.39
C GLY A 108 22.65 0.81 -10.66
N ASP A 109 22.60 1.49 -11.79
CA ASP A 109 23.03 0.99 -13.11
C ASP A 109 23.79 2.09 -13.84
N VAL A 110 25.02 2.29 -13.42
CA VAL A 110 25.89 3.38 -13.90
C VAL A 110 26.13 3.28 -15.40
N ALA A 111 26.16 2.06 -15.95
CA ALA A 111 26.34 1.83 -17.39
C ALA A 111 25.16 2.40 -18.20
N ASN A 112 23.96 2.42 -17.63
CA ASN A 112 22.75 2.99 -18.22
C ASN A 112 22.39 4.38 -17.65
N GLY A 113 23.34 5.05 -16.97
CA GLY A 113 23.15 6.40 -16.44
C GLY A 113 22.33 6.49 -15.18
N ILE A 114 22.09 5.39 -14.46
CA ILE A 114 21.33 5.35 -13.21
C ILE A 114 22.31 5.36 -12.03
N SER A 115 22.21 6.41 -11.23
CA SER A 115 23.06 6.61 -10.06
C SER A 115 22.79 5.57 -8.94
N PRO A 116 23.76 5.29 -8.05
CA PRO A 116 23.55 4.55 -6.83
C PRO A 116 22.33 5.05 -6.06
N GLY A 117 21.47 4.13 -5.61
CA GLY A 117 20.19 4.43 -5.01
C GLY A 117 19.00 4.48 -5.98
N GLY A 118 19.27 4.33 -7.28
CA GLY A 118 18.25 4.27 -8.33
C GLY A 118 17.72 5.63 -8.79
N PRO A 119 16.91 5.66 -9.85
CA PRO A 119 16.28 6.87 -10.38
C PRO A 119 15.02 7.23 -9.58
N TYR A 120 14.31 8.27 -9.99
CA TYR A 120 12.98 8.58 -9.47
C TYR A 120 12.04 7.37 -9.56
N ALA A 121 11.12 7.26 -8.61
CA ALA A 121 10.19 6.13 -8.49
C ALA A 121 9.30 5.90 -9.74
N TRP A 122 9.06 6.95 -10.52
CA TRP A 122 8.31 6.88 -11.78
C TRP A 122 9.17 6.61 -13.01
N ALA A 123 10.48 6.58 -12.88
CA ALA A 123 11.37 6.26 -13.98
C ALA A 123 11.20 4.81 -14.43
N SER A 124 11.41 4.58 -15.71
CA SER A 124 11.44 3.23 -16.28
C SER A 124 12.73 2.55 -15.90
N TRP A 125 12.69 1.76 -14.85
CA TRP A 125 13.80 0.90 -14.43
C TRP A 125 13.22 -0.42 -13.93
N HIS A 126 13.64 -1.53 -14.53
CA HIS A 126 13.08 -2.85 -14.25
C HIS A 126 13.09 -3.26 -12.78
N VAL A 127 14.03 -2.72 -11.99
CA VAL A 127 14.11 -2.93 -10.53
C VAL A 127 12.90 -2.33 -9.80
N TRP A 128 12.27 -1.29 -10.37
CA TRP A 128 11.07 -0.67 -9.81
C TRP A 128 9.77 -1.39 -10.17
N ASP A 129 9.77 -2.28 -11.18
CA ASP A 129 8.54 -2.77 -11.80
C ASP A 129 7.73 -3.72 -10.92
N THR A 130 8.34 -4.32 -9.90
CA THR A 130 7.66 -5.26 -9.03
C THR A 130 7.99 -5.01 -7.57
N ALA A 131 6.96 -4.72 -6.78
CA ALA A 131 7.11 -4.61 -5.33
C ALA A 131 7.36 -5.99 -4.71
N PRO A 132 8.18 -6.09 -3.66
CA PRO A 132 8.29 -7.30 -2.86
C PRO A 132 6.94 -7.83 -2.40
N ALA A 133 6.72 -9.14 -2.50
CA ALA A 133 5.43 -9.78 -2.20
C ALA A 133 4.91 -9.46 -0.78
N ILE A 134 5.81 -9.30 0.17
CA ILE A 134 5.49 -8.91 1.54
C ILE A 134 4.74 -7.57 1.63
N LEU A 135 4.96 -6.66 0.68
CA LEU A 135 4.31 -5.35 0.64
C LEU A 135 2.89 -5.39 0.05
N SER A 136 2.43 -6.56 -0.39
CA SER A 136 1.13 -6.76 -1.02
C SER A 136 0.19 -7.56 -0.12
N CYS A 137 -1.01 -7.04 0.12
CA CYS A 137 -2.07 -7.76 0.82
C CYS A 137 -2.91 -8.57 -0.18
N PRO A 138 -3.01 -9.89 -0.06
CA PRO A 138 -3.76 -10.72 -1.00
C PRO A 138 -5.29 -10.58 -0.89
N SER A 139 -5.81 -9.89 0.13
CA SER A 139 -7.23 -9.51 0.20
C SER A 139 -7.56 -8.31 -0.68
N ASP A 140 -6.55 -7.53 -1.08
CA ASP A 140 -6.72 -6.43 -2.01
C ASP A 140 -6.55 -6.91 -3.45
N ALA A 141 -7.65 -6.91 -4.21
CA ALA A 141 -7.70 -7.39 -5.59
C ALA A 141 -7.09 -6.42 -6.62
N ALA A 142 -6.60 -5.25 -6.20
CA ALA A 142 -5.97 -4.30 -7.10
C ALA A 142 -4.68 -4.87 -7.72
N ARG A 143 -4.27 -4.30 -8.87
CA ARG A 143 -3.10 -4.75 -9.61
C ARG A 143 -1.83 -4.73 -8.75
N VAL A 144 -0.90 -5.65 -9.06
CA VAL A 144 0.38 -5.81 -8.37
C VAL A 144 1.41 -4.82 -8.93
N GLY A 145 2.43 -5.18 -9.62
CA GLY A 145 3.47 -4.29 -10.13
C GLY A 145 4.23 -3.62 -8.98
N ARG A 146 4.47 -2.32 -9.08
CA ARG A 146 5.20 -1.52 -8.07
C ARG A 146 4.34 -1.05 -6.89
N MET A 147 3.11 -1.53 -6.76
CA MET A 147 2.13 -1.10 -5.75
C MET A 147 2.32 -1.83 -4.41
N HIS A 148 1.87 -1.18 -3.32
CA HIS A 148 1.95 -1.73 -1.96
C HIS A 148 0.70 -1.36 -1.13
N ASN A 149 0.48 -2.10 -0.02
CA ASN A 149 -0.67 -1.93 0.87
C ASN A 149 -0.32 -1.35 2.24
N TYR A 150 0.95 -1.12 2.56
CA TYR A 150 1.34 -0.69 3.90
C TYR A 150 1.80 0.76 3.92
N ALA A 151 1.54 1.44 5.04
CA ALA A 151 1.85 2.84 5.22
C ALA A 151 2.54 3.12 6.54
N PHE A 152 3.37 4.13 6.56
CA PHE A 152 4.09 4.63 7.72
C PHE A 152 3.31 5.75 8.40
N CYS A 153 3.18 5.70 9.73
CA CYS A 153 2.56 6.76 10.50
C CYS A 153 3.46 8.00 10.51
N ILE A 154 2.95 9.09 9.97
CA ILE A 154 3.65 10.38 9.93
C ILE A 154 3.14 11.36 10.99
N GLY A 155 2.20 10.93 11.82
CA GLY A 155 1.70 11.65 12.98
C GLY A 155 0.39 12.38 12.75
N ASP A 156 0.15 13.39 13.56
CA ASP A 156 -1.07 14.18 13.60
C ASP A 156 -0.93 15.58 12.98
N GLY A 157 0.17 15.83 12.28
CA GLY A 157 0.38 17.06 11.53
C GLY A 157 -0.32 17.02 10.17
N THR A 158 -0.68 18.19 9.67
CA THR A 158 -1.34 18.39 8.37
C THR A 158 -0.48 19.19 7.40
N THR A 159 0.60 19.78 7.88
CA THR A 159 1.52 20.62 7.10
C THR A 159 2.92 20.04 7.10
N GLY A 160 3.70 20.36 6.09
CA GLY A 160 5.10 19.94 6.02
C GLY A 160 5.32 18.44 5.91
N LEU A 161 4.38 17.70 5.34
CA LEU A 161 4.43 16.24 5.28
C LEU A 161 5.44 15.70 4.26
N ASN A 162 5.76 16.49 3.25
CA ASN A 162 6.64 16.09 2.14
C ASN A 162 8.01 16.74 2.07
N PRO A 163 8.32 17.87 2.70
CA PRO A 163 9.68 18.41 2.64
C PRO A 163 10.68 17.42 3.22
N GLY A 164 11.82 17.33 2.61
CA GLY A 164 12.89 16.39 2.98
C GLY A 164 13.55 16.69 4.33
N TYR A 165 13.18 17.77 4.98
CA TYR A 165 13.74 18.26 6.25
C TYR A 165 12.60 18.78 7.12
N SER A 166 11.73 17.87 7.52
CA SER A 166 10.48 18.20 8.20
C SER A 166 10.70 18.80 9.58
N GLU A 167 10.43 20.06 9.69
CA GLU A 167 10.01 20.65 10.95
C GLU A 167 8.54 20.32 11.14
N GLY A 168 8.21 19.52 12.17
CA GLY A 168 6.82 19.36 12.60
C GLY A 168 6.16 18.00 12.49
N ASN A 169 6.73 17.01 11.83
CA ASN A 169 6.16 15.67 11.81
C ASN A 169 6.32 15.00 13.19
N ARG A 170 5.21 14.85 13.91
CA ARG A 170 5.15 14.24 15.25
C ARG A 170 4.99 12.73 15.20
N GLY A 171 4.92 12.14 14.02
CA GLY A 171 4.83 10.70 13.82
C GLY A 171 6.16 9.98 13.93
N VAL A 172 6.07 8.68 14.05
CA VAL A 172 7.22 7.77 14.24
C VAL A 172 8.19 7.82 13.06
N PHE A 173 7.73 8.17 11.87
CA PHE A 173 8.53 8.24 10.63
C PHE A 173 8.73 9.66 10.09
N GLY A 174 8.59 10.67 10.93
CA GLY A 174 8.85 12.05 10.53
C GLY A 174 10.33 12.38 10.41
N GLN A 175 11.08 12.02 11.43
CA GLN A 175 12.54 12.25 11.56
C GLN A 175 13.24 10.96 11.99
N ALA A 176 14.56 11.00 12.24
CA ALA A 176 15.32 9.88 12.80
C ALA A 176 14.86 9.57 14.25
N THR A 177 13.71 8.95 14.36
CA THR A 177 13.06 8.67 15.63
C THR A 177 13.74 7.47 16.32
N ARG A 178 14.10 7.63 17.58
CA ARG A 178 14.57 6.55 18.44
C ARG A 178 13.40 6.02 19.26
N PHE A 179 13.41 4.74 19.59
CA PHE A 179 12.38 4.19 20.49
C PHE A 179 12.32 4.89 21.83
N SER A 180 13.47 5.37 22.34
CA SER A 180 13.54 6.13 23.59
C SER A 180 12.89 7.51 23.53
N SER A 181 12.64 8.06 22.34
CA SER A 181 11.96 9.36 22.17
C SER A 181 10.43 9.23 22.07
N ILE A 182 9.90 8.02 22.09
CA ILE A 182 8.45 7.77 22.05
C ILE A 182 7.91 7.74 23.48
N SER A 183 7.49 8.90 23.97
CA SER A 183 7.06 9.12 25.36
C SER A 183 5.80 8.35 25.75
N ASP A 184 4.90 8.12 24.78
CA ASP A 184 3.61 7.48 25.02
C ASP A 184 3.72 5.95 25.15
N GLY A 185 4.92 5.42 24.92
CA GLY A 185 5.24 4.00 24.97
C GLY A 185 5.01 3.28 23.63
N LEU A 186 5.90 2.34 23.32
CA LEU A 186 5.91 1.62 22.03
C LEU A 186 4.63 0.81 21.77
N SER A 187 3.97 0.32 22.82
CA SER A 187 2.73 -0.44 22.72
C SER A 187 1.48 0.44 22.45
N ASN A 188 1.59 1.73 22.70
CA ASN A 188 0.49 2.69 22.56
C ASN A 188 0.63 3.58 21.32
N THR A 189 1.73 3.45 20.57
CA THR A 189 2.04 4.29 19.41
C THR A 189 1.86 3.49 18.12
N ILE A 190 1.05 4.01 17.21
CA ILE A 190 0.84 3.41 15.90
C ILE A 190 2.07 3.69 15.02
N MET A 191 2.73 2.63 14.56
CA MET A 191 3.90 2.73 13.69
C MET A 191 3.53 2.60 12.22
N MET A 192 2.73 1.62 11.87
CA MET A 192 2.33 1.30 10.49
C MET A 192 0.86 0.91 10.44
N SER A 193 0.27 1.03 9.26
CA SER A 193 -1.09 0.59 8.97
C SER A 193 -1.18 -0.06 7.61
N GLU A 194 -2.28 -0.75 7.36
CA GLU A 194 -2.65 -1.28 6.05
C GLU A 194 -3.68 -0.36 5.39
N ARG A 195 -3.62 -0.26 4.06
CA ARG A 195 -4.59 0.48 3.26
C ARG A 195 -4.83 -0.20 1.92
N ILE A 196 -6.05 -0.09 1.41
CA ILE A 196 -6.41 -0.55 0.06
C ILE A 196 -5.66 0.30 -0.97
N ARG A 197 -5.07 -0.34 -1.97
CA ARG A 197 -4.41 0.35 -3.09
C ARG A 197 -5.44 1.08 -3.95
N ALA A 198 -5.07 2.23 -4.47
CA ALA A 198 -5.85 2.90 -5.48
C ALA A 198 -5.80 2.08 -6.77
N GLY A 199 -6.91 1.45 -7.15
CA GLY A 199 -7.00 0.46 -8.24
C GLY A 199 -6.97 1.03 -9.67
N TRP A 200 -6.34 2.18 -9.92
CA TRP A 200 -6.39 2.90 -11.19
C TRP A 200 -5.07 2.87 -11.94
N ASN A 201 -5.15 2.48 -13.20
CA ASN A 201 -4.17 2.44 -14.28
C ASN A 201 -2.67 2.56 -13.93
N ASP A 202 -1.96 1.46 -14.16
CA ASP A 202 -0.52 1.31 -13.99
C ASP A 202 0.34 2.26 -14.83
N ASP A 203 -0.21 2.85 -15.90
CA ASP A 203 0.55 3.63 -16.87
C ASP A 203 0.45 5.14 -16.63
N ALA A 204 -0.45 5.58 -15.78
CA ALA A 204 -0.58 7.00 -15.47
C ALA A 204 0.11 7.29 -14.13
N ILE A 205 1.32 7.78 -14.21
CA ILE A 205 2.10 8.29 -13.08
C ILE A 205 1.31 9.37 -12.31
N GLN A 206 0.25 9.89 -12.91
CA GLN A 206 -0.67 10.87 -12.33
C GLN A 206 -2.09 10.71 -12.88
N PRO A 207 -2.90 9.79 -12.40
CA PRO A 207 -4.31 9.82 -12.75
C PRO A 207 -5.00 10.97 -12.02
N ARG A 208 -5.08 12.10 -12.64
CA ARG A 208 -6.08 13.11 -12.31
C ARG A 208 -7.38 12.65 -12.94
N VAL A 209 -8.26 12.11 -12.16
CA VAL A 209 -9.61 11.87 -12.62
C VAL A 209 -10.48 13.01 -12.12
N ALA A 210 -10.82 13.92 -13.04
CA ALA A 210 -12.00 14.73 -12.87
C ALA A 210 -13.18 13.76 -13.01
N LEU A 211 -13.83 13.43 -11.88
CA LEU A 211 -14.76 12.32 -11.84
C LEU A 211 -16.11 12.73 -12.39
N SER A 212 -16.52 12.02 -13.44
CA SER A 212 -17.93 11.81 -13.77
C SER A 212 -18.56 10.65 -12.96
N GLN A 213 -17.77 9.94 -12.13
CA GLN A 213 -18.21 8.77 -11.36
C GLN A 213 -17.86 8.95 -9.88
N GLU A 214 -18.67 8.38 -9.02
CA GLU A 214 -18.45 8.37 -7.56
C GLU A 214 -17.25 7.50 -7.21
N VAL A 215 -16.20 8.10 -6.66
CA VAL A 215 -15.02 7.37 -6.16
C VAL A 215 -15.13 7.20 -4.66
N GLU A 216 -14.89 5.98 -4.20
CA GLU A 216 -14.84 5.69 -2.77
C GLU A 216 -13.69 6.43 -2.09
N VAL A 217 -13.96 7.00 -0.93
CA VAL A 217 -12.99 7.80 -0.15
C VAL A 217 -11.71 7.05 0.21
N VAL A 218 -11.78 5.73 0.30
CA VAL A 218 -10.63 4.88 0.60
C VAL A 218 -9.69 4.65 -0.60
N LEU A 219 -10.11 4.99 -1.82
CA LEU A 219 -9.38 4.71 -3.05
C LEU A 219 -8.56 5.89 -3.58
N GLY A 220 -8.63 7.05 -2.95
CA GLY A 220 -7.91 8.21 -3.46
C GLY A 220 -7.79 9.35 -2.47
N ILE A 221 -7.16 10.42 -2.91
CA ILE A 221 -6.94 11.66 -2.16
C ILE A 221 -7.64 12.80 -2.89
N ALA A 222 -8.59 13.48 -2.23
CA ALA A 222 -9.20 14.69 -2.79
C ALA A 222 -8.18 15.82 -2.85
N ASN A 223 -8.02 16.40 -4.03
CA ASN A 223 -7.01 17.41 -4.29
C ASN A 223 -7.62 18.81 -4.44
N GLY A 224 -6.91 19.84 -3.96
CA GLY A 224 -7.35 21.22 -4.08
C GLY A 224 -8.42 21.63 -3.07
N ILE A 225 -8.46 20.99 -1.90
CA ILE A 225 -9.36 21.38 -0.81
C ILE A 225 -8.70 22.50 -0.01
N ALA A 226 -9.07 23.73 -0.31
CA ALA A 226 -8.47 24.90 0.32
C ALA A 226 -8.66 24.90 1.85
N GLY A 227 -7.59 25.17 2.59
CA GLY A 227 -7.59 25.32 4.05
C GLY A 227 -7.65 23.99 4.83
N VAL A 228 -7.56 22.85 4.16
CA VAL A 228 -7.59 21.53 4.82
C VAL A 228 -6.37 21.31 5.73
N ASP A 229 -5.27 21.96 5.45
CA ASP A 229 -4.05 22.00 6.25
C ASP A 229 -4.27 22.66 7.62
N MET A 230 -5.11 23.66 7.70
CA MET A 230 -5.46 24.36 8.94
C MET A 230 -6.71 23.78 9.60
N GLN A 231 -7.63 23.25 8.83
CA GLN A 231 -8.91 22.70 9.28
C GLN A 231 -9.19 21.33 8.59
N PRO A 232 -8.61 20.24 9.10
CA PRO A 232 -8.72 18.91 8.47
C PRO A 232 -10.16 18.44 8.26
N ASN A 233 -11.09 18.88 9.11
CA ASN A 233 -12.52 18.53 8.97
C ASN A 233 -13.16 19.03 7.67
N LEU A 234 -12.54 19.99 6.97
CA LEU A 234 -12.98 20.42 5.63
C LEU A 234 -12.93 19.25 4.62
N CYS A 235 -12.06 18.30 4.84
CA CYS A 235 -11.97 17.08 4.05
C CYS A 235 -13.29 16.29 4.06
N LEU A 236 -14.01 16.27 5.18
CA LEU A 236 -15.30 15.59 5.31
C LEU A 236 -16.37 16.25 4.41
N LEU A 237 -16.24 17.55 4.14
CA LEU A 237 -17.17 18.27 3.26
C LEU A 237 -16.98 17.90 1.78
N ALA A 238 -15.85 17.34 1.39
CA ALA A 238 -15.60 16.84 0.04
C ALA A 238 -16.33 15.54 -0.26
N THR A 239 -17.03 14.95 0.71
CA THR A 239 -17.62 13.62 0.61
C THR A 239 -19.14 13.62 0.75
N ASN A 240 -19.74 12.54 0.25
CA ASN A 240 -21.14 12.18 0.48
C ASN A 240 -21.17 10.69 0.90
N GLY A 241 -21.17 10.46 2.22
CA GLY A 241 -21.01 9.11 2.77
C GLY A 241 -19.65 8.50 2.41
N ARG A 242 -19.67 7.36 1.71
CA ARG A 242 -18.45 6.62 1.33
C ARG A 242 -17.79 7.11 0.03
N TYR A 243 -18.37 8.12 -0.63
CA TYR A 243 -17.89 8.59 -1.93
C TYR A 243 -17.49 10.06 -1.88
N TYR A 244 -16.51 10.45 -2.69
CA TYR A 244 -16.25 11.86 -2.96
C TYR A 244 -17.41 12.46 -3.77
N ARG A 245 -17.69 13.74 -3.52
CA ARG A 245 -18.74 14.46 -4.23
C ARG A 245 -18.39 14.63 -5.71
N PRO A 246 -19.38 14.65 -6.62
CA PRO A 246 -19.15 15.01 -8.01
C PRO A 246 -18.41 16.35 -8.13
N GLY A 247 -17.41 16.41 -9.01
CA GLY A 247 -16.60 17.59 -9.25
C GLY A 247 -15.36 17.72 -8.34
N VAL A 248 -15.21 16.88 -7.31
CA VAL A 248 -13.97 16.78 -6.54
C VAL A 248 -12.91 16.09 -7.39
N VAL A 249 -11.74 16.71 -7.53
CA VAL A 249 -10.61 16.08 -8.20
C VAL A 249 -9.98 15.09 -7.23
N VAL A 250 -9.90 13.82 -7.61
CA VAL A 250 -9.31 12.77 -6.78
C VAL A 250 -8.07 12.22 -7.45
N LYS A 251 -6.99 12.08 -6.69
CA LYS A 251 -5.72 11.48 -7.12
C LYS A 251 -5.61 10.06 -6.56
N ALA A 252 -5.27 9.11 -7.41
CA ALA A 252 -5.04 7.70 -7.03
C ALA A 252 -3.55 7.45 -6.79
N LEU A 253 -2.94 8.18 -5.87
CA LEU A 253 -1.50 8.12 -5.62
C LEU A 253 -1.11 7.08 -4.56
N TRP A 254 -2.07 6.70 -3.72
CA TRP A 254 -1.81 5.87 -2.58
C TRP A 254 -1.38 4.45 -2.98
N GLY A 255 -0.28 3.99 -2.39
CA GLY A 255 0.25 2.66 -2.64
C GLY A 255 0.81 2.46 -4.05
N HIS A 256 0.93 3.51 -4.87
CA HIS A 256 1.30 3.40 -6.28
C HIS A 256 2.75 2.97 -6.51
N CYS A 257 3.70 3.50 -5.72
CA CYS A 257 5.12 3.17 -5.85
C CYS A 257 5.72 2.89 -4.46
N TYR A 258 6.09 1.63 -4.19
CA TYR A 258 6.72 1.26 -2.92
C TYR A 258 8.08 1.95 -2.69
N THR A 259 8.72 2.40 -3.75
CA THR A 259 10.02 3.08 -3.69
C THR A 259 9.93 4.57 -3.43
N ASP A 260 8.74 5.18 -3.54
CA ASP A 260 8.54 6.61 -3.32
C ASP A 260 8.12 6.91 -1.89
N GLY A 261 8.95 7.64 -1.18
CA GLY A 261 8.73 8.01 0.22
C GLY A 261 7.85 9.24 0.43
N GLN A 262 7.09 9.72 -0.55
CA GLN A 262 6.16 10.83 -0.33
C GLN A 262 4.96 10.43 0.53
N ALA A 263 4.40 11.39 1.28
CA ALA A 263 3.33 11.16 2.24
C ALA A 263 2.08 10.56 1.60
N GLU A 264 1.69 11.08 0.46
CA GLU A 264 0.52 10.63 -0.30
C GLU A 264 0.66 9.21 -0.88
N ARG A 265 1.89 8.67 -0.92
CA ARG A 265 2.17 7.32 -1.44
C ARG A 265 2.36 6.29 -0.34
N THR A 266 3.18 6.61 0.66
CA THR A 266 3.63 5.67 1.69
C THR A 266 3.31 6.09 3.12
N GLY A 267 2.70 7.27 3.32
CA GLY A 267 2.38 7.80 4.63
C GLY A 267 0.89 7.78 4.97
N PHE A 268 0.57 7.90 6.23
CA PHE A 268 -0.76 8.26 6.73
C PHE A 268 -0.66 9.11 7.99
N THR A 269 -1.65 9.98 8.17
CA THR A 269 -1.81 10.80 9.38
C THR A 269 -2.87 10.22 10.30
N THR A 270 -2.82 10.58 11.58
CA THR A 270 -3.83 10.21 12.58
C THR A 270 -4.81 11.35 12.88
N VAL A 271 -4.91 12.32 11.99
CA VAL A 271 -5.74 13.52 12.14
C VAL A 271 -7.22 13.22 12.02
N LEU A 272 -7.59 12.36 11.09
CA LEU A 272 -8.96 11.88 10.90
C LEU A 272 -9.07 10.41 11.30
N PRO A 273 -10.28 9.92 11.64
CA PRO A 273 -10.48 8.52 12.01
C PRO A 273 -10.18 7.56 10.84
N PRO A 274 -9.98 6.26 11.13
CA PRO A 274 -9.78 5.25 10.09
C PRO A 274 -10.91 5.26 9.05
N ASN A 275 -10.55 5.07 7.79
CA ASN A 275 -11.45 5.09 6.63
C ASN A 275 -12.11 6.45 6.34
N ALA A 276 -11.65 7.52 6.97
CA ALA A 276 -12.02 8.88 6.60
C ALA A 276 -11.40 9.26 5.23
N PRO A 277 -11.96 10.28 4.55
CA PRO A 277 -11.38 10.79 3.31
C PRO A 277 -9.98 11.35 3.55
N ALA A 278 -9.13 11.21 2.55
CA ALA A 278 -7.83 11.87 2.51
C ALA A 278 -7.93 13.09 1.58
N CYS A 279 -7.34 14.20 1.98
CA CYS A 279 -7.37 15.47 1.23
C CYS A 279 -6.01 16.13 1.18
N SER A 280 -5.85 17.01 0.18
CA SER A 280 -4.64 17.82 -0.04
C SER A 280 -5.04 19.23 -0.49
N THR A 281 -4.27 20.23 -0.09
CA THR A 281 -4.44 21.63 -0.52
C THR A 281 -3.94 21.87 -1.94
N GLY A 282 -3.09 20.99 -2.48
CA GLY A 282 -2.37 21.20 -3.72
C GLY A 282 -3.26 21.40 -4.94
N ASN A 283 -3.18 22.56 -5.56
CA ASN A 283 -3.80 22.89 -6.85
C ASN A 283 -2.92 22.51 -8.05
N GLU A 284 -1.72 21.99 -7.80
CA GLU A 284 -0.73 21.80 -8.85
C GLU A 284 -1.06 20.63 -9.78
N PRO A 285 -0.82 20.84 -11.09
CA PRO A 285 -0.96 19.79 -12.11
C PRO A 285 0.07 18.65 -11.97
N SER A 286 1.19 18.91 -11.32
CA SER A 286 2.23 17.92 -11.07
C SER A 286 2.04 17.24 -9.71
N ALA A 287 2.28 15.95 -9.64
CA ALA A 287 2.22 15.19 -8.38
C ALA A 287 3.29 15.61 -7.37
N ASP A 288 4.12 16.58 -7.70
CA ASP A 288 5.33 16.90 -6.97
C ASP A 288 5.16 17.92 -5.86
N ASN A 289 4.04 18.66 -5.82
CA ASN A 289 3.78 19.71 -4.84
C ASN A 289 2.60 19.39 -3.93
N ASN A 290 2.54 18.19 -3.40
CA ASN A 290 1.48 17.86 -2.46
C ASN A 290 1.96 17.95 -1.03
N ASP A 291 1.67 19.09 -0.45
CA ASP A 291 1.47 19.22 0.98
C ASP A 291 0.16 18.52 1.32
N GLY A 292 0.24 17.21 1.55
CA GLY A 292 -0.91 16.41 1.95
C GLY A 292 -0.91 16.19 3.43
#